data_c799495b4e4c31678bc1b4d0786cbbc2
#
_entry.id   c799495b4e4c31678bc1b4d0786cbbc2
#
_cell.length_a   1.000
_cell.length_b   1.000
_cell.length_c   1.000
_cell.angle_alpha   90.00
_cell.angle_beta   90.00
_cell.angle_gamma   90.00
#
_symmetry.space_group_name_H-M   'P 1'
#
loop_
_entity.id
_entity.type
_entity.pdbx_description
1 polymer ?
#
loop_
_entity_poly.entity_id
_entity_poly.type
_entity_poly.pdbx_seq_one_letter_code
_entity_poly.pdbx_strand_id
1 'polypeptide(L)'
;SIMYHRFNENKYPSTNIKIDIFKKQLELIEENNIEYYDPAIFDKQFNYPKKNKKILITIDDAFSSFYENAWPILKKKEIPFILFVSTEPVGKPGYMTWEQIKEVSSYNFAYIGNHSHTHEYLLDFSHLEFTKDIKNSIRIFREKLGYNPIYFSYPFGEYNLEQTQFIKNNFKYGFGQHSGVIDLTKNPFELPRFPINEKYGDLDRFEFIIKLFPIPYKNLIPQDKYINSNQNP
;
A
#
# COMPACT_ATOMS: atom_id res chain seq x y z
N SER A 1 4.81 -7.91 0.88
CA SER A 1 4.00 -6.80 1.41
C SER A 1 2.54 -7.20 1.46
N ILE A 2 1.82 -6.72 2.43
CA ILE A 2 0.38 -6.93 2.62
C ILE A 2 -0.35 -5.59 2.55
N MET A 3 -1.60 -5.63 2.09
CA MET A 3 -2.38 -4.43 1.80
C MET A 3 -3.75 -4.51 2.49
N TYR A 4 -4.01 -3.53 3.34
CA TYR A 4 -5.29 -3.29 4.01
C TYR A 4 -5.93 -2.00 3.49
N HIS A 5 -7.23 -1.79 3.84
CA HIS A 5 -7.94 -0.53 3.56
C HIS A 5 -8.79 -0.11 4.77
N ARG A 6 -9.90 -0.83 5.05
CA ARG A 6 -10.87 -0.54 6.10
C ARG A 6 -10.75 -1.50 7.27
N PHE A 7 -11.13 -1.05 8.45
CA PHE A 7 -11.04 -1.84 9.68
C PHE A 7 -12.33 -1.77 10.48
N ASN A 8 -12.90 -2.95 10.76
CA ASN A 8 -14.06 -3.10 11.63
C ASN A 8 -15.33 -2.37 11.17
N GLU A 9 -15.50 -2.19 9.87
CA GLU A 9 -16.75 -1.74 9.28
C GLU A 9 -17.69 -2.92 9.02
N ASN A 10 -19.01 -2.69 9.09
CA ASN A 10 -20.03 -3.72 8.79
C ASN A 10 -20.40 -3.77 7.28
N LYS A 11 -19.73 -2.97 6.48
CA LYS A 11 -19.92 -2.84 5.02
C LYS A 11 -18.60 -3.09 4.30
N TYR A 12 -18.68 -3.29 3.00
CA TYR A 12 -17.50 -3.38 2.12
C TYR A 12 -16.54 -4.55 2.43
N PRO A 13 -17.03 -5.81 2.49
CA PRO A 13 -16.19 -6.98 2.85
C PRO A 13 -14.99 -7.20 1.92
N SER A 14 -15.00 -6.62 0.71
CA SER A 14 -13.90 -6.66 -0.24
C SER A 14 -12.72 -5.75 0.13
N THR A 15 -12.91 -4.81 1.04
CA THR A 15 -11.87 -3.88 1.50
C THR A 15 -11.74 -3.84 3.03
N ASN A 16 -12.72 -4.38 3.77
CA ASN A 16 -12.76 -4.39 5.22
C ASN A 16 -12.07 -5.63 5.81
N ILE A 17 -11.49 -5.47 7.00
CA ILE A 17 -11.04 -6.57 7.87
C ILE A 17 -11.59 -6.33 9.29
N LYS A 18 -12.06 -7.40 9.95
CA LYS A 18 -12.48 -7.31 11.35
C LYS A 18 -11.26 -7.06 12.24
N ILE A 19 -11.40 -6.16 13.22
CA ILE A 19 -10.27 -5.75 14.06
C ILE A 19 -9.66 -6.92 14.85
N ASP A 20 -10.47 -7.89 15.27
CA ASP A 20 -9.98 -9.06 16.00
C ASP A 20 -9.16 -9.99 15.08
N ILE A 21 -9.52 -10.09 13.80
CA ILE A 21 -8.73 -10.82 12.81
C ILE A 21 -7.41 -10.10 12.56
N PHE A 22 -7.44 -8.76 12.40
CA PHE A 22 -6.22 -7.96 12.26
C PHE A 22 -5.25 -8.16 13.44
N LYS A 23 -5.75 -8.14 14.69
CA LYS A 23 -4.94 -8.41 15.89
C LYS A 23 -4.28 -9.79 15.83
N LYS A 24 -5.06 -10.83 15.50
CA LYS A 24 -4.53 -12.20 15.35
C LYS A 24 -3.51 -12.33 14.22
N GLN A 25 -3.68 -11.57 13.13
CA GLN A 25 -2.68 -11.54 12.06
C GLN A 25 -1.35 -10.93 12.53
N LEU A 26 -1.39 -9.87 13.36
CA LEU A 26 -0.17 -9.32 13.98
C LEU A 26 0.47 -10.32 14.95
N GLU A 27 -0.32 -11.01 15.77
CA GLU A 27 0.16 -12.08 16.65
C GLU A 27 0.85 -13.20 15.86
N LEU A 28 0.25 -13.66 14.75
CA LEU A 28 0.87 -14.66 13.86
C LEU A 28 2.21 -14.22 13.28
N ILE A 29 2.37 -12.94 12.92
CA ILE A 29 3.66 -12.39 12.45
C ILE A 29 4.70 -12.52 13.57
N GLU A 30 4.34 -12.13 14.81
CA GLU A 30 5.22 -12.15 15.97
C GLU A 30 5.58 -13.60 16.38
N GLU A 31 4.61 -14.50 16.45
CA GLU A 31 4.79 -15.92 16.78
C GLU A 31 5.70 -16.66 15.79
N ASN A 32 5.64 -16.27 14.52
CA ASN A 32 6.52 -16.82 13.48
C ASN A 32 7.89 -16.12 13.40
N ASN A 33 8.21 -15.21 14.34
CA ASN A 33 9.47 -14.45 14.39
C ASN A 33 9.76 -13.70 13.08
N ILE A 34 8.72 -13.14 12.43
CA ILE A 34 8.84 -12.36 11.21
C ILE A 34 8.96 -10.89 11.59
N GLU A 35 10.04 -10.26 11.18
CA GLU A 35 10.27 -8.83 11.42
C GLU A 35 9.36 -7.97 10.53
N TYR A 36 8.90 -6.85 11.08
CA TYR A 36 8.28 -5.81 10.27
C TYR A 36 9.34 -5.08 9.44
N TYR A 37 9.01 -4.80 8.19
CA TYR A 37 9.90 -4.09 7.29
C TYR A 37 9.72 -2.58 7.45
N ASP A 38 10.79 -1.87 7.80
CA ASP A 38 10.79 -0.42 7.86
C ASP A 38 11.01 0.16 6.44
N PRO A 39 10.04 0.90 5.88
CA PRO A 39 10.16 1.51 4.57
C PRO A 39 11.36 2.46 4.41
N ALA A 40 11.84 3.09 5.48
CA ALA A 40 13.00 3.99 5.42
C ALA A 40 14.29 3.31 4.92
N ILE A 41 14.36 1.99 5.01
CA ILE A 41 15.55 1.25 4.59
C ILE A 41 15.44 0.64 3.18
N PHE A 42 14.38 0.94 2.42
CA PHE A 42 14.24 0.47 1.04
C PHE A 42 15.51 0.76 0.22
N ASP A 43 15.96 2.00 0.20
CA ASP A 43 17.14 2.42 -0.58
C ASP A 43 18.42 1.66 -0.17
N LYS A 44 18.56 1.29 1.11
CA LYS A 44 19.74 0.58 1.63
C LYS A 44 19.71 -0.92 1.35
N GLN A 45 18.52 -1.51 1.17
CA GLN A 45 18.36 -2.96 1.04
C GLN A 45 18.23 -3.44 -0.40
N PHE A 46 17.98 -2.54 -1.37
CA PHE A 46 18.02 -2.90 -2.79
C PHE A 46 19.35 -3.53 -3.23
N ASN A 47 20.43 -3.29 -2.48
CA ASN A 47 21.76 -3.78 -2.79
C ASN A 47 22.19 -5.03 -2.00
N TYR A 48 21.37 -5.54 -1.06
CA TYR A 48 21.77 -6.65 -0.20
C TYR A 48 20.60 -7.62 0.06
N PRO A 49 20.58 -8.80 -0.56
CA PRO A 49 19.59 -9.83 -0.25
C PRO A 49 19.80 -10.32 1.19
N LYS A 50 18.86 -10.03 2.07
CA LYS A 50 18.85 -10.56 3.44
C LYS A 50 18.16 -11.91 3.50
N LYS A 51 18.72 -12.82 4.30
CA LYS A 51 18.16 -14.17 4.54
C LYS A 51 16.88 -14.17 5.36
N ASN A 52 16.56 -13.09 6.09
CA ASN A 52 15.42 -13.05 7.01
C ASN A 52 14.17 -12.51 6.32
N LYS A 53 13.06 -13.18 6.58
CA LYS A 53 11.73 -12.73 6.15
C LYS A 53 11.34 -11.43 6.85
N LYS A 54 10.79 -10.50 6.11
CA LYS A 54 10.23 -9.27 6.63
C LYS A 54 8.88 -9.00 5.97
N ILE A 55 7.98 -8.38 6.72
CA ILE A 55 6.65 -8.04 6.24
C ILE A 55 6.46 -6.52 6.23
N LEU A 56 6.08 -5.97 5.08
CA LEU A 56 5.68 -4.57 4.97
C LEU A 56 4.17 -4.48 5.05
N ILE A 57 3.68 -3.68 5.99
CA ILE A 57 2.25 -3.33 6.10
C ILE A 57 2.00 -2.08 5.26
N THR A 58 0.97 -2.14 4.42
CA THR A 58 0.46 -0.99 3.67
C THR A 58 -1.04 -0.84 3.89
N ILE A 59 -1.52 0.40 3.94
CA ILE A 59 -2.93 0.74 4.11
C ILE A 59 -3.30 1.75 3.02
N ASP A 60 -4.31 1.46 2.23
CA ASP A 60 -4.76 2.35 1.15
C ASP A 60 -5.98 3.18 1.59
N ASP A 61 -6.22 4.29 0.88
CA ASP A 61 -7.36 5.22 0.93
C ASP A 61 -7.46 6.14 2.14
N ALA A 62 -6.75 5.89 3.22
CA ALA A 62 -6.86 6.68 4.46
C ALA A 62 -8.31 6.81 4.98
N PHE A 63 -9.04 5.69 5.07
CA PHE A 63 -10.38 5.66 5.67
C PHE A 63 -10.34 6.01 7.16
N SER A 64 -11.41 6.66 7.67
CA SER A 64 -11.54 6.98 9.10
C SER A 64 -11.47 5.74 9.98
N SER A 65 -11.97 4.60 9.50
CA SER A 65 -11.91 3.32 10.21
C SER A 65 -10.50 2.80 10.48
N PHE A 66 -9.52 3.15 9.65
CA PHE A 66 -8.11 2.91 9.94
C PHE A 66 -7.66 3.71 11.17
N TYR A 67 -7.92 5.02 11.17
CA TYR A 67 -7.52 5.91 12.26
C TYR A 67 -8.17 5.51 13.59
N GLU A 68 -9.45 5.15 13.55
CA GLU A 68 -10.24 4.80 14.73
C GLU A 68 -9.88 3.43 15.33
N ASN A 69 -9.60 2.43 14.49
CA ASN A 69 -9.48 1.04 14.92
C ASN A 69 -8.06 0.47 14.85
N ALA A 70 -7.34 0.67 13.74
CA ALA A 70 -6.03 0.04 13.54
C ALA A 70 -4.86 0.93 13.98
N TRP A 71 -4.95 2.23 13.78
CA TRP A 71 -3.91 3.17 14.18
C TRP A 71 -3.51 3.07 15.66
N PRO A 72 -4.44 3.02 16.64
CA PRO A 72 -4.09 2.87 18.04
C PRO A 72 -3.26 1.61 18.35
N ILE A 73 -3.50 0.53 17.59
CA ILE A 73 -2.77 -0.73 17.74
C ILE A 73 -1.36 -0.61 17.18
N LEU A 74 -1.23 -0.11 15.94
CA LEU A 74 0.06 0.10 15.28
C LEU A 74 0.91 1.10 16.05
N LYS A 75 0.31 2.19 16.56
CA LYS A 75 0.95 3.19 17.38
C LYS A 75 1.52 2.61 18.67
N LYS A 76 0.73 1.81 19.40
CA LYS A 76 1.16 1.19 20.66
C LYS A 76 2.33 0.21 20.48
N LYS A 77 2.36 -0.49 19.35
CA LYS A 77 3.39 -1.50 19.03
C LYS A 77 4.56 -0.91 18.21
N GLU A 78 4.49 0.35 17.81
CA GLU A 78 5.45 1.03 16.92
C GLU A 78 5.73 0.25 15.63
N ILE A 79 4.67 -0.39 15.08
CA ILE A 79 4.77 -1.21 13.86
C ILE A 79 4.89 -0.29 12.64
N PRO A 80 5.97 -0.43 11.82
CA PRO A 80 6.14 0.39 10.63
C PRO A 80 5.14 0.04 9.52
N PHE A 81 4.61 1.06 8.85
CA PHE A 81 3.66 0.92 7.75
C PHE A 81 3.70 2.11 6.79
N ILE A 82 3.12 1.94 5.60
CA ILE A 82 2.85 3.03 4.67
C ILE A 82 1.33 3.24 4.59
N LEU A 83 0.87 4.48 4.82
CA LEU A 83 -0.50 4.92 4.58
C LEU A 83 -0.57 5.65 3.24
N PHE A 84 -1.20 5.06 2.24
CA PHE A 84 -1.42 5.68 0.94
C PHE A 84 -2.70 6.51 0.94
N VAL A 85 -2.58 7.78 0.58
CA VAL A 85 -3.63 8.78 0.70
C VAL A 85 -4.00 9.34 -0.67
N SER A 86 -5.27 9.21 -1.06
CA SER A 86 -5.86 9.97 -2.16
C SER A 86 -6.30 11.33 -1.64
N THR A 87 -5.87 12.40 -2.29
CA THR A 87 -5.96 13.74 -1.67
C THR A 87 -7.34 14.40 -1.76
N GLU A 88 -8.18 14.03 -2.73
CA GLU A 88 -9.53 14.59 -2.88
C GLU A 88 -10.53 14.08 -1.82
N PRO A 89 -10.53 12.78 -1.44
CA PRO A 89 -11.44 12.27 -0.41
C PRO A 89 -11.13 12.77 1.01
N VAL A 90 -9.92 13.25 1.30
CA VAL A 90 -9.53 13.68 2.65
C VAL A 90 -10.49 14.72 3.22
N GLY A 91 -11.04 14.42 4.40
CA GLY A 91 -12.02 15.25 5.10
C GLY A 91 -13.46 15.03 4.67
N LYS A 92 -13.74 14.20 3.66
CA LYS A 92 -15.09 13.75 3.32
C LYS A 92 -15.56 12.68 4.33
N PRO A 93 -16.87 12.47 4.49
CA PRO A 93 -17.40 11.42 5.38
C PRO A 93 -16.78 10.04 5.06
N GLY A 94 -16.28 9.36 6.08
CA GLY A 94 -15.65 8.05 5.98
C GLY A 94 -14.14 8.07 5.71
N TYR A 95 -13.55 9.25 5.54
CA TYR A 95 -12.10 9.43 5.33
C TYR A 95 -11.46 10.23 6.46
N MET A 96 -10.16 10.03 6.66
CA MET A 96 -9.37 10.82 7.60
C MET A 96 -9.34 12.30 7.22
N THR A 97 -9.16 13.15 8.22
CA THR A 97 -8.85 14.58 8.01
C THR A 97 -7.35 14.79 7.82
N TRP A 98 -6.95 15.97 7.32
CA TRP A 98 -5.54 16.31 7.20
C TRP A 98 -4.84 16.42 8.57
N GLU A 99 -5.57 16.79 9.62
CA GLU A 99 -5.05 16.84 11.00
C GLU A 99 -4.71 15.43 11.51
N GLN A 100 -5.58 14.45 11.24
CA GLN A 100 -5.34 13.04 11.57
C GLN A 100 -4.15 12.47 10.76
N ILE A 101 -4.06 12.78 9.46
CA ILE A 101 -2.93 12.36 8.62
C ILE A 101 -1.61 12.98 9.11
N LYS A 102 -1.62 14.26 9.52
CA LYS A 102 -0.46 14.94 10.13
C LYS A 102 -0.06 14.29 11.44
N GLU A 103 -1.01 13.96 12.32
CA GLU A 103 -0.70 13.23 13.55
C GLU A 103 -0.01 11.91 13.21
N VAL A 104 -0.58 11.08 12.34
CA VAL A 104 0.02 9.81 11.93
C VAL A 104 1.43 10.04 11.38
N SER A 105 1.61 11.00 10.48
CA SER A 105 2.90 11.29 9.84
C SER A 105 3.98 11.82 10.79
N SER A 106 3.63 12.22 12.00
CA SER A 106 4.59 12.70 13.01
C SER A 106 5.38 11.59 13.70
N TYR A 107 5.00 10.33 13.50
CA TYR A 107 5.66 9.17 14.07
C TYR A 107 6.70 8.59 13.10
N ASN A 108 7.89 8.28 13.60
CA ASN A 108 9.04 7.85 12.79
C ASN A 108 8.88 6.46 12.13
N PHE A 109 7.87 5.69 12.52
CA PHE A 109 7.50 4.40 11.93
C PHE A 109 6.28 4.48 10.98
N ALA A 110 5.64 5.65 10.87
CA ALA A 110 4.47 5.86 10.02
C ALA A 110 4.85 6.68 8.77
N TYR A 111 4.73 6.09 7.60
CA TYR A 111 5.09 6.70 6.33
C TYR A 111 3.83 7.03 5.54
N ILE A 112 3.80 8.22 4.94
CA ILE A 112 2.71 8.62 4.05
C ILE A 112 3.14 8.35 2.60
N GLY A 113 2.25 7.71 1.86
CA GLY A 113 2.36 7.49 0.42
C GLY A 113 1.27 8.24 -0.36
N ASN A 114 1.49 8.47 -1.62
CA ASN A 114 0.53 9.08 -2.53
C ASN A 114 -0.33 8.00 -3.21
N HIS A 115 -1.65 8.22 -3.30
CA HIS A 115 -2.61 7.33 -3.94
C HIS A 115 -3.46 8.05 -4.99
N SER A 116 -2.84 8.94 -5.79
CA SER A 116 -3.49 9.87 -6.73
C SER A 116 -4.25 11.02 -6.04
N HIS A 117 -4.93 11.83 -6.85
CA HIS A 117 -5.82 12.87 -6.33
C HIS A 117 -7.25 12.36 -6.18
N THR A 118 -7.87 11.92 -7.27
CA THR A 118 -9.30 11.59 -7.33
C THR A 118 -9.63 10.17 -6.89
N HIS A 119 -8.66 9.25 -6.90
CA HIS A 119 -8.85 7.81 -6.75
C HIS A 119 -9.75 7.20 -7.85
N GLU A 120 -9.75 7.80 -9.05
CA GLU A 120 -10.44 7.22 -10.20
C GLU A 120 -9.62 6.10 -10.85
N TYR A 121 -10.24 5.35 -11.76
CA TYR A 121 -9.56 4.32 -12.52
C TYR A 121 -8.62 4.95 -13.55
N LEU A 122 -7.33 5.03 -13.20
CA LEU A 122 -6.34 5.84 -13.93
C LEU A 122 -6.11 5.39 -15.36
N LEU A 123 -6.45 4.15 -15.74
CA LEU A 123 -6.32 3.67 -17.12
C LEU A 123 -7.36 4.30 -18.07
N ASP A 124 -8.48 4.81 -17.55
CA ASP A 124 -9.49 5.52 -18.33
C ASP A 124 -9.08 6.97 -18.62
N PHE A 125 -8.04 7.46 -17.95
CA PHE A 125 -7.55 8.83 -18.14
C PHE A 125 -6.66 8.94 -19.39
N SER A 126 -6.86 9.99 -20.15
CA SER A 126 -5.84 10.44 -21.11
C SER A 126 -4.53 10.79 -20.38
N HIS A 127 -3.42 10.80 -21.09
CA HIS A 127 -2.14 11.21 -20.51
C HIS A 127 -2.20 12.57 -19.80
N LEU A 128 -2.93 13.52 -20.35
CA LEU A 128 -3.08 14.86 -19.77
C LEU A 128 -3.87 14.82 -18.46
N GLU A 129 -4.98 14.10 -18.40
CA GLU A 129 -5.80 13.93 -17.20
C GLU A 129 -5.02 13.22 -16.10
N PHE A 130 -4.35 12.10 -16.43
CA PHE A 130 -3.48 11.37 -15.52
C PHE A 130 -2.39 12.27 -14.93
N THR A 131 -1.63 12.97 -15.78
CA THR A 131 -0.55 13.84 -15.30
C THR A 131 -1.06 15.00 -14.46
N LYS A 132 -2.23 15.55 -14.78
CA LYS A 132 -2.89 16.61 -14.00
C LYS A 132 -3.33 16.10 -12.63
N ASP A 133 -3.93 14.90 -12.56
CA ASP A 133 -4.35 14.28 -11.32
C ASP A 133 -3.15 14.10 -10.38
N ILE A 134 -2.09 13.43 -10.86
CA ILE A 134 -0.90 13.17 -10.03
C ILE A 134 -0.19 14.46 -9.61
N LYS A 135 -0.04 15.44 -10.51
CA LYS A 135 0.54 16.75 -10.16
C LYS A 135 -0.29 17.49 -9.12
N ASN A 136 -1.61 17.38 -9.19
CA ASN A 136 -2.51 17.99 -8.21
C ASN A 136 -2.34 17.35 -6.84
N SER A 137 -2.28 16.02 -6.75
CA SER A 137 -2.01 15.33 -5.49
C SER A 137 -0.65 15.76 -4.90
N ILE A 138 0.42 15.80 -5.71
CA ILE A 138 1.76 16.24 -5.28
C ILE A 138 1.72 17.67 -4.70
N ARG A 139 1.02 18.59 -5.37
CA ARG A 139 0.85 19.96 -4.90
C ARG A 139 0.16 20.01 -3.53
N ILE A 140 -0.94 19.25 -3.38
CA ILE A 140 -1.69 19.20 -2.12
C ILE A 140 -0.85 18.61 -0.99
N PHE A 141 -0.08 17.55 -1.22
CA PHE A 141 0.82 17.00 -0.21
C PHE A 141 1.86 18.04 0.26
N ARG A 142 2.46 18.79 -0.68
CA ARG A 142 3.40 19.87 -0.32
C ARG A 142 2.72 20.98 0.51
N GLU A 143 1.51 21.36 0.15
CA GLU A 143 0.73 22.37 0.90
C GLU A 143 0.33 21.88 2.31
N LYS A 144 -0.04 20.61 2.43
CA LYS A 144 -0.60 20.06 3.68
C LYS A 144 0.47 19.49 4.62
N LEU A 145 1.48 18.79 4.08
CA LEU A 145 2.51 18.09 4.86
C LEU A 145 3.90 18.73 4.73
N GLY A 146 4.12 19.66 3.79
CA GLY A 146 5.41 20.29 3.55
C GLY A 146 6.37 19.49 2.67
N TYR A 147 5.98 18.30 2.21
CA TYR A 147 6.81 17.44 1.35
C TYR A 147 5.96 16.67 0.34
N ASN A 148 6.61 16.06 -0.66
CA ASN A 148 5.99 15.08 -1.54
C ASN A 148 6.36 13.67 -1.06
N PRO A 149 5.38 12.77 -0.82
CA PRO A 149 5.66 11.37 -0.52
C PRO A 149 6.51 10.70 -1.60
N ILE A 150 7.42 9.82 -1.19
CA ILE A 150 8.29 9.09 -2.13
C ILE A 150 7.70 7.75 -2.59
N TYR A 151 6.65 7.28 -1.91
CA TYR A 151 5.90 6.06 -2.23
C TYR A 151 4.63 6.40 -2.98
N PHE A 152 4.31 5.63 -4.01
CA PHE A 152 3.08 5.73 -4.77
C PHE A 152 2.35 4.38 -4.78
N SER A 153 1.03 4.36 -4.63
CA SER A 153 0.19 3.20 -4.88
C SER A 153 -0.76 3.50 -6.03
N TYR A 154 -0.80 2.63 -7.02
CA TYR A 154 -1.74 2.76 -8.13
C TYR A 154 -3.15 2.44 -7.67
N PRO A 155 -4.15 3.36 -7.78
CA PRO A 155 -5.55 3.06 -7.55
C PRO A 155 -5.99 1.82 -8.32
N PHE A 156 -6.75 0.94 -7.68
CA PHE A 156 -7.13 -0.39 -8.20
C PHE A 156 -5.96 -1.32 -8.56
N GLY A 157 -4.71 -0.84 -8.43
CA GLY A 157 -3.49 -1.61 -8.69
C GLY A 157 -3.14 -1.81 -10.15
N GLU A 158 -3.85 -1.16 -11.06
CA GLU A 158 -3.67 -1.28 -12.51
C GLU A 158 -2.96 -0.05 -13.09
N TYR A 159 -2.11 -0.27 -14.07
CA TYR A 159 -1.26 0.77 -14.68
C TYR A 159 -0.73 0.32 -16.04
N ASN A 160 -0.28 1.29 -16.85
CA ASN A 160 0.40 1.04 -18.11
C ASN A 160 1.85 1.58 -18.09
N LEU A 161 2.60 1.35 -19.17
CA LEU A 161 4.02 1.76 -19.25
C LEU A 161 4.19 3.28 -19.18
N GLU A 162 3.31 4.04 -19.82
CA GLU A 162 3.38 5.50 -19.84
C GLU A 162 3.17 6.07 -18.43
N GLN A 163 2.15 5.57 -17.72
CA GLN A 163 1.88 5.93 -16.34
C GLN A 163 3.05 5.57 -15.42
N THR A 164 3.59 4.34 -15.56
CA THR A 164 4.74 3.90 -14.78
C THR A 164 5.96 4.81 -15.01
N GLN A 165 6.22 5.23 -16.25
CA GLN A 165 7.31 6.15 -16.56
C GLN A 165 7.10 7.53 -15.90
N PHE A 166 5.87 8.04 -15.86
CA PHE A 166 5.57 9.29 -15.18
C PHE A 166 5.75 9.16 -13.65
N ILE A 167 5.29 8.06 -13.06
CA ILE A 167 5.46 7.78 -11.63
C ILE A 167 6.95 7.70 -11.28
N LYS A 168 7.75 7.02 -12.08
CA LYS A 168 9.21 6.94 -11.93
C LYS A 168 9.91 8.31 -11.85
N ASN A 169 9.40 9.30 -12.57
CA ASN A 169 9.97 10.64 -12.56
C ASN A 169 9.59 11.48 -11.32
N ASN A 170 8.58 11.05 -10.55
CA ASN A 170 8.03 11.83 -9.44
C ASN A 170 8.12 11.14 -8.08
N PHE A 171 8.30 9.82 -8.06
CA PHE A 171 8.35 9.00 -6.86
C PHE A 171 9.57 8.06 -6.90
N LYS A 172 9.87 7.40 -5.79
CA LYS A 172 10.95 6.40 -5.73
C LYS A 172 10.43 4.97 -5.85
N TYR A 173 9.20 4.71 -5.43
CA TYR A 173 8.59 3.38 -5.38
C TYR A 173 7.14 3.42 -5.80
N GLY A 174 6.70 2.41 -6.57
CA GLY A 174 5.32 2.23 -7.01
C GLY A 174 4.78 0.85 -6.60
N PHE A 175 3.57 0.81 -6.05
CA PHE A 175 2.91 -0.39 -5.55
C PHE A 175 1.66 -0.69 -6.37
N GLY A 176 1.61 -1.90 -6.95
CA GLY A 176 0.41 -2.45 -7.57
C GLY A 176 -0.45 -3.23 -6.56
N GLN A 177 -1.43 -3.99 -7.09
CA GLN A 177 -2.26 -4.90 -6.29
C GLN A 177 -2.11 -6.36 -6.71
N HIS A 178 -1.21 -6.66 -7.65
CA HIS A 178 -0.91 -8.05 -7.98
C HIS A 178 -0.20 -8.73 -6.80
N SER A 179 -0.62 -9.94 -6.50
CA SER A 179 -0.07 -10.71 -5.38
C SER A 179 1.35 -11.18 -5.69
N GLY A 180 2.24 -11.05 -4.71
CA GLY A 180 3.62 -11.50 -4.85
C GLY A 180 4.52 -11.05 -3.71
N VAL A 181 5.74 -11.58 -3.72
CA VAL A 181 6.81 -11.15 -2.81
C VAL A 181 7.59 -10.04 -3.47
N ILE A 182 7.94 -9.02 -2.72
CA ILE A 182 8.84 -7.96 -3.20
C ILE A 182 10.20 -8.56 -3.48
N ASP A 183 10.59 -8.48 -4.75
CA ASP A 183 11.93 -8.81 -5.23
C ASP A 183 12.66 -7.49 -5.55
N LEU A 184 13.57 -7.13 -4.70
CA LEU A 184 14.30 -5.86 -4.80
C LEU A 184 15.26 -5.78 -6.00
N THR A 185 15.42 -6.86 -6.76
CA THR A 185 16.19 -6.86 -8.02
C THR A 185 15.34 -6.49 -9.24
N LYS A 186 14.01 -6.40 -9.05
CA LYS A 186 13.06 -6.06 -10.11
C LYS A 186 12.68 -4.60 -10.10
N ASN A 187 11.71 -4.25 -10.96
CA ASN A 187 11.23 -2.88 -11.12
C ASN A 187 10.64 -2.33 -9.81
N PRO A 188 11.21 -1.28 -9.21
CA PRO A 188 10.71 -0.70 -7.96
C PRO A 188 9.39 0.06 -8.11
N PHE A 189 8.86 0.19 -9.34
CA PHE A 189 7.60 0.85 -9.63
C PHE A 189 6.43 -0.13 -9.91
N GLU A 190 6.67 -1.42 -9.62
CA GLU A 190 5.72 -2.53 -9.83
C GLU A 190 5.74 -3.47 -8.62
N LEU A 191 5.82 -2.91 -7.41
CA LEU A 191 5.93 -3.71 -6.18
C LEU A 191 4.62 -4.43 -5.88
N PRO A 192 4.66 -5.78 -5.69
CA PRO A 192 3.47 -6.57 -5.43
C PRO A 192 2.97 -6.46 -4.00
N ARG A 193 1.68 -6.68 -3.79
CA ARG A 193 1.05 -6.70 -2.47
C ARG A 193 -0.01 -7.80 -2.38
N PHE A 194 -0.06 -8.52 -1.27
CA PHE A 194 -1.15 -9.44 -0.99
C PHE A 194 -2.34 -8.67 -0.38
N PRO A 195 -3.52 -8.70 -1.03
CA PRO A 195 -4.71 -8.05 -0.47
C PRO A 195 -5.22 -8.81 0.75
N ILE A 196 -5.54 -8.09 1.82
CA ILE A 196 -6.09 -8.61 3.06
C ILE A 196 -7.42 -7.91 3.33
N ASN A 197 -8.50 -8.70 3.35
CA ASN A 197 -9.87 -8.24 3.59
C ASN A 197 -10.69 -9.43 4.13
N GLU A 198 -11.98 -9.29 4.35
CA GLU A 198 -12.81 -10.39 4.88
C GLU A 198 -12.84 -11.65 3.99
N LYS A 199 -12.65 -11.49 2.68
CA LYS A 199 -12.59 -12.59 1.72
C LYS A 199 -11.21 -13.28 1.69
N TYR A 200 -10.14 -12.51 1.91
CA TYR A 200 -8.76 -12.96 1.72
C TYR A 200 -7.89 -12.83 2.98
N GLY A 201 -8.50 -12.56 4.12
CA GLY A 201 -7.80 -12.30 5.37
C GLY A 201 -8.01 -13.37 6.44
N ASP A 202 -8.56 -14.54 6.09
CA ASP A 202 -8.63 -15.67 7.03
C ASP A 202 -7.23 -16.07 7.51
N LEU A 203 -7.15 -16.60 8.73
CA LEU A 203 -5.88 -16.82 9.39
C LEU A 203 -5.02 -17.90 8.73
N ASP A 204 -5.63 -18.94 8.17
CA ASP A 204 -4.91 -20.04 7.51
C ASP A 204 -4.23 -19.53 6.23
N ARG A 205 -4.97 -18.76 5.42
CA ARG A 205 -4.42 -18.10 4.23
C ARG A 205 -3.34 -17.08 4.59
N PHE A 206 -3.57 -16.30 5.66
CA PHE A 206 -2.59 -15.33 6.12
C PHE A 206 -1.30 -16.00 6.58
N GLU A 207 -1.41 -17.05 7.38
CA GLU A 207 -0.26 -17.86 7.83
C GLU A 207 0.48 -18.47 6.63
N PHE A 208 -0.26 -19.00 5.65
CA PHE A 208 0.34 -19.48 4.40
C PHE A 208 1.12 -18.37 3.69
N ILE A 209 0.56 -17.16 3.54
CA ILE A 209 1.25 -16.02 2.89
C ILE A 209 2.55 -15.67 3.62
N ILE A 210 2.53 -15.56 4.95
CA ILE A 210 3.71 -15.18 5.71
C ILE A 210 4.78 -16.29 5.77
N LYS A 211 4.40 -17.55 5.56
CA LYS A 211 5.31 -18.70 5.50
C LYS A 211 5.88 -18.98 4.11
N LEU A 212 5.30 -18.44 3.05
CA LEU A 212 5.57 -18.78 1.65
C LEU A 212 6.99 -18.48 1.13
N PHE A 213 7.91 -17.98 1.92
CA PHE A 213 9.28 -17.76 1.45
C PHE A 213 10.15 -19.04 1.63
N PRO A 214 10.95 -19.47 0.66
CA PRO A 214 11.32 -18.86 -0.64
C PRO A 214 10.78 -19.61 -1.87
N ILE A 215 9.47 -19.83 -1.97
CA ILE A 215 8.91 -20.54 -3.13
C ILE A 215 8.88 -19.60 -4.34
N PRO A 216 9.36 -20.02 -5.53
CA PRO A 216 9.25 -19.21 -6.73
C PRO A 216 7.80 -19.10 -7.19
N TYR A 217 7.25 -17.90 -7.08
CA TYR A 217 5.81 -17.59 -7.23
C TYR A 217 5.26 -17.58 -8.65
N LYS A 218 6.09 -17.64 -9.67
CA LYS A 218 5.65 -17.45 -11.06
C LYS A 218 4.46 -18.31 -11.49
N ASN A 219 4.14 -19.36 -10.72
CA ASN A 219 3.13 -20.34 -11.10
C ASN A 219 1.94 -20.46 -10.13
N LEU A 220 1.88 -19.67 -9.05
CA LEU A 220 0.88 -19.91 -7.99
C LEU A 220 -0.25 -18.89 -7.91
N ILE A 221 -0.10 -17.71 -8.50
CA ILE A 221 -1.10 -16.63 -8.42
C ILE A 221 -1.24 -15.95 -9.78
N PRO A 222 -2.43 -15.89 -10.36
CA PRO A 222 -2.67 -15.15 -11.61
C PRO A 222 -2.31 -13.68 -11.42
N GLN A 223 -1.54 -13.11 -12.37
CA GLN A 223 -1.17 -11.69 -12.41
C GLN A 223 -2.14 -10.94 -13.34
N ASP A 224 -3.40 -10.98 -13.03
CA ASP A 224 -4.48 -10.54 -13.91
C ASP A 224 -4.84 -9.05 -13.77
N LYS A 225 -4.14 -8.33 -12.88
CA LYS A 225 -4.35 -6.87 -12.69
C LYS A 225 -3.19 -6.03 -13.21
N TYR A 226 -2.54 -6.53 -14.24
CA TYR A 226 -1.41 -5.88 -14.85
C TYR A 226 -1.66 -5.73 -16.34
N ILE A 227 -1.86 -4.51 -16.78
CA ILE A 227 -2.15 -4.21 -18.20
C ILE A 227 -0.91 -3.61 -18.84
N ASN A 228 -0.42 -4.27 -19.88
CA ASN A 228 0.68 -3.77 -20.70
C ASN A 228 0.10 -3.00 -21.90
N SER A 229 0.47 -1.73 -22.05
CA SER A 229 0.01 -0.86 -23.15
C SER A 229 0.37 -1.36 -24.57
N ASN A 230 1.25 -2.35 -24.68
CA ASN A 230 1.60 -2.95 -25.96
C ASN A 230 0.55 -3.98 -26.49
N GLN A 231 -0.59 -4.15 -25.82
CA GLN A 231 -1.66 -5.05 -26.23
C GLN A 231 -2.84 -4.33 -26.90
N ASN A 232 -2.71 -3.08 -27.28
CA ASN A 232 -3.69 -2.47 -28.17
C ASN A 232 -3.34 -2.82 -29.63
N PRO A 233 -4.32 -3.32 -30.42
CA PRO A 233 -4.16 -3.66 -31.83
C PRO A 233 -3.87 -2.43 -32.68
#